data_92ea814bbac6911a1c19f883db9fdaa2
#
_entry.id   92ea814bbac6911a1c19f883db9fdaa2
#
_cell.length_a   1.000
_cell.length_b   1.000
_cell.length_c   1.000
_cell.angle_alpha   90.00
_cell.angle_beta   90.00
_cell.angle_gamma   90.00
#
_symmetry.space_group_name_H-M   'P 1'
#
loop_
_entity.id
_entity.type
_entity.pdbx_description
1 polymer ?
#
loop_
_entity_poly.entity_id
_entity_poly.type
_entity_poly.pdbx_seq_one_letter_code
_entity_poly.pdbx_strand_id
1 'polypeptide(L)'
;LNEVTEISGQKAIATMSKKDVASFKLRKGMPVGVKVTLRGERMYEFLDRFVTTALPRVRDFNGVKNTGFDGRGNYNLGVTEQIIFPEINIDKINKISGMDITFVTSANSDTEAMQLLSELGLPFKKKDERPVAETKPSIKETPEVEAAVEETPEVEATVEETPEVEAAVEETPEQEDIEENNKED
;
A
#
# COMPACT_ATOMS: atom_id res chain seq x y z
N LEU A 1 -9.26 7.06 16.10
CA LEU A 1 -8.22 7.81 16.79
C LEU A 1 -8.09 7.32 18.24
N ASN A 2 -9.19 7.18 18.96
CA ASN A 2 -9.20 6.71 20.36
C ASN A 2 -8.63 5.29 20.48
N GLU A 3 -9.07 4.36 19.65
CA GLU A 3 -8.59 2.97 19.64
C GLU A 3 -7.05 2.88 19.49
N VAL A 4 -6.47 3.59 18.51
CA VAL A 4 -5.02 3.60 18.33
C VAL A 4 -4.29 4.26 19.51
N THR A 5 -4.93 5.21 20.20
CA THR A 5 -4.39 5.81 21.42
C THR A 5 -4.40 4.82 22.57
N GLU A 6 -5.47 4.04 22.74
CA GLU A 6 -5.58 2.98 23.76
C GLU A 6 -4.56 1.86 23.52
N ILE A 7 -4.43 1.38 22.29
CA ILE A 7 -3.46 0.34 21.91
C ILE A 7 -2.02 0.79 22.19
N SER A 8 -1.68 2.00 21.77
CA SER A 8 -0.29 2.48 21.82
C SER A 8 0.13 3.10 23.16
N GLY A 9 -0.85 3.43 24.03
CA GLY A 9 -0.61 4.19 25.26
C GLY A 9 -0.09 5.64 25.00
N GLN A 10 -0.18 6.10 23.73
CA GLN A 10 0.25 7.44 23.32
C GLN A 10 -0.80 8.08 22.42
N LYS A 11 -1.03 9.39 22.59
CA LYS A 11 -1.99 10.14 21.78
C LYS A 11 -1.68 10.00 20.28
N ALA A 12 -2.62 9.42 19.54
CA ALA A 12 -2.52 9.28 18.10
C ALA A 12 -2.83 10.60 17.37
N ILE A 13 -2.29 10.75 16.17
CA ILE A 13 -2.42 11.94 15.34
C ILE A 13 -3.19 11.58 14.08
N ALA A 14 -4.22 12.38 13.74
CA ALA A 14 -4.91 12.25 12.47
C ALA A 14 -4.02 12.73 11.32
N THR A 15 -3.96 11.95 10.23
CA THR A 15 -3.24 12.33 9.01
C THR A 15 -4.21 12.96 8.03
N MET A 16 -3.86 14.17 7.56
CA MET A 16 -4.67 14.95 6.63
C MET A 16 -4.25 14.71 5.19
N SER A 17 -5.21 14.74 4.27
CA SER A 17 -4.94 14.65 2.83
C SER A 17 -4.12 15.85 2.35
N LYS A 18 -3.08 15.59 1.57
CA LYS A 18 -2.22 16.62 0.96
C LYS A 18 -2.72 17.06 -0.43
N LYS A 19 -3.49 16.21 -1.10
CA LYS A 19 -3.99 16.42 -2.47
C LYS A 19 -5.48 16.16 -2.53
N ASP A 20 -6.13 16.78 -3.51
CA ASP A 20 -7.51 16.49 -3.87
C ASP A 20 -7.53 15.25 -4.78
N VAL A 21 -8.39 14.28 -4.45
CA VAL A 21 -8.55 13.05 -5.24
C VAL A 21 -10.04 12.79 -5.43
N ALA A 22 -10.55 13.08 -6.62
CA ALA A 22 -11.98 12.99 -6.94
C ALA A 22 -12.53 11.57 -6.82
N SER A 23 -11.78 10.55 -7.26
CA SER A 23 -12.18 9.14 -7.19
C SER A 23 -12.47 8.66 -5.76
N PHE A 24 -11.75 9.17 -4.78
CA PHE A 24 -11.94 8.86 -3.36
C PHE A 24 -12.79 9.90 -2.62
N LYS A 25 -13.34 10.89 -3.30
CA LYS A 25 -14.10 12.01 -2.70
C LYS A 25 -13.32 12.73 -1.60
N LEU A 26 -11.99 12.83 -1.77
CA LEU A 26 -11.08 13.46 -0.82
C LEU A 26 -10.72 14.86 -1.27
N ARG A 27 -10.71 15.79 -0.31
CA ARG A 27 -10.18 17.15 -0.48
C ARG A 27 -8.99 17.38 0.43
N LYS A 28 -8.12 18.30 0.05
CA LYS A 28 -6.99 18.73 0.85
C LYS A 28 -7.47 19.19 2.24
N GLY A 29 -6.81 18.69 3.29
CA GLY A 29 -7.16 18.97 4.67
C GLY A 29 -8.23 18.05 5.28
N MET A 30 -8.78 17.08 4.53
CA MET A 30 -9.66 16.06 5.12
C MET A 30 -8.85 14.97 5.84
N PRO A 31 -9.33 14.47 7.00
CA PRO A 31 -8.67 13.37 7.71
C PRO A 31 -8.81 12.07 6.92
N VAL A 32 -7.68 11.40 6.64
CA VAL A 32 -7.63 10.15 5.86
C VAL A 32 -7.31 8.96 6.73
N GLY A 33 -6.45 9.14 7.73
CA GLY A 33 -5.97 8.04 8.56
C GLY A 33 -5.48 8.52 9.92
N VAL A 34 -4.92 7.58 10.67
CA VAL A 34 -4.37 7.83 12.00
C VAL A 34 -2.97 7.22 12.06
N LYS A 35 -2.03 7.91 12.69
CA LYS A 35 -0.69 7.39 12.94
C LYS A 35 -0.22 7.70 14.35
N VAL A 36 0.67 6.84 14.85
CA VAL A 36 1.42 7.05 16.08
C VAL A 36 2.86 6.63 15.83
N THR A 37 3.82 7.28 16.48
CA THR A 37 5.22 6.88 16.43
C THR A 37 5.69 6.67 17.86
N LEU A 38 6.09 5.46 18.18
CA LEU A 38 6.57 5.07 19.50
C LEU A 38 8.10 5.06 19.50
N ARG A 39 8.70 5.48 20.62
CA ARG A 39 10.15 5.50 20.84
C ARG A 39 10.49 5.21 22.31
N GLY A 40 11.70 4.72 22.56
CA GLY A 40 12.19 4.45 23.91
C GLY A 40 11.41 3.37 24.63
N GLU A 41 11.13 3.54 25.91
CA GLU A 41 10.46 2.54 26.75
C GLU A 41 9.08 2.13 26.19
N ARG A 42 8.27 3.08 25.78
CA ARG A 42 6.93 2.79 25.21
C ARG A 42 6.97 1.92 23.96
N MET A 43 8.02 2.02 23.17
CA MET A 43 8.23 1.19 21.98
C MET A 43 8.47 -0.27 22.40
N TYR A 44 9.31 -0.50 23.41
CA TYR A 44 9.59 -1.86 23.89
C TYR A 44 8.39 -2.47 24.63
N GLU A 45 7.69 -1.70 25.43
CA GLU A 45 6.44 -2.15 26.08
C GLU A 45 5.37 -2.54 25.06
N PHE A 46 5.22 -1.75 24.02
CA PHE A 46 4.30 -2.07 22.93
C PHE A 46 4.73 -3.35 22.20
N LEU A 47 6.03 -3.49 21.90
CA LEU A 47 6.58 -4.67 21.24
C LEU A 47 6.32 -5.93 22.06
N ASP A 48 6.61 -5.89 23.37
CA ASP A 48 6.37 -7.03 24.26
C ASP A 48 4.90 -7.43 24.30
N ARG A 49 3.97 -6.49 24.52
CA ARG A 49 2.54 -6.76 24.49
C ARG A 49 2.07 -7.28 23.13
N PHE A 50 2.63 -6.75 22.05
CA PHE A 50 2.30 -7.19 20.70
C PHE A 50 2.70 -8.64 20.47
N VAL A 51 3.93 -9.03 20.85
CA VAL A 51 4.45 -10.38 20.67
C VAL A 51 3.79 -11.38 21.60
N THR A 52 3.65 -11.04 22.88
CA THR A 52 3.14 -11.97 23.91
C THR A 52 1.63 -12.13 23.89
N THR A 53 0.91 -11.06 23.60
CA THR A 53 -0.55 -11.03 23.80
C THR A 53 -1.31 -10.90 22.48
N ALA A 54 -0.92 -9.97 21.61
CA ALA A 54 -1.69 -9.68 20.40
C ALA A 54 -1.48 -10.71 19.29
N LEU A 55 -0.24 -11.10 18.99
CA LEU A 55 0.06 -12.06 17.92
C LEU A 55 -0.61 -13.44 18.11
N PRO A 56 -0.62 -14.05 19.32
CA PRO A 56 -1.29 -15.32 19.52
C PRO A 56 -2.82 -15.27 19.34
N ARG A 57 -3.41 -14.07 19.42
CA ARG A 57 -4.86 -13.86 19.22
C ARG A 57 -5.25 -13.67 17.76
N VAL A 58 -4.27 -13.57 16.85
CA VAL A 58 -4.55 -13.51 15.42
C VAL A 58 -5.13 -14.85 14.96
N ARG A 59 -6.23 -14.78 14.22
CA ARG A 59 -6.86 -15.97 13.64
C ARG A 59 -5.89 -16.67 12.69
N ASP A 60 -5.74 -18.01 12.83
CA ASP A 60 -4.88 -18.87 12.01
C ASP A 60 -3.41 -18.38 11.94
N PHE A 61 -2.90 -17.95 13.10
CA PHE A 61 -1.54 -17.46 13.20
C PHE A 61 -0.51 -18.58 12.98
N ASN A 62 0.25 -18.49 11.90
CA ASN A 62 1.33 -19.41 11.53
C ASN A 62 2.71 -18.75 11.49
N GLY A 63 2.88 -17.67 12.27
CA GLY A 63 4.11 -16.87 12.24
C GLY A 63 4.05 -15.71 11.23
N VAL A 64 4.95 -14.79 11.41
CA VAL A 64 5.06 -13.54 10.66
C VAL A 64 5.78 -13.79 9.34
N LYS A 65 5.37 -13.13 8.26
CA LYS A 65 5.96 -13.31 6.93
C LYS A 65 7.39 -12.76 6.87
N ASN A 66 8.29 -13.49 6.22
CA ASN A 66 9.68 -13.05 6.02
C ASN A 66 9.86 -12.00 4.90
N THR A 67 8.78 -11.70 4.16
CA THR A 67 8.81 -10.81 2.97
C THR A 67 8.46 -9.36 3.28
N GLY A 68 8.35 -8.99 4.56
CA GLY A 68 7.97 -7.63 4.96
C GLY A 68 9.12 -6.64 5.09
N PHE A 69 10.35 -7.02 4.70
CA PHE A 69 11.53 -6.15 4.75
C PHE A 69 11.61 -5.23 3.54
N ASP A 70 12.17 -4.04 3.74
CA ASP A 70 12.28 -2.99 2.72
C ASP A 70 13.64 -2.93 2.00
N GLY A 71 14.57 -3.85 2.27
CA GLY A 71 15.93 -3.86 1.75
C GLY A 71 16.92 -2.97 2.54
N ARG A 72 16.43 -2.28 3.57
CA ARG A 72 17.21 -1.36 4.42
C ARG A 72 17.14 -1.69 5.91
N GLY A 73 16.72 -2.89 6.23
CA GLY A 73 16.58 -3.35 7.60
C GLY A 73 15.32 -2.90 8.34
N ASN A 74 14.34 -2.32 7.68
CA ASN A 74 13.05 -2.04 8.29
C ASN A 74 12.05 -3.14 7.94
N TYR A 75 11.15 -3.43 8.87
CA TYR A 75 10.17 -4.48 8.71
C TYR A 75 8.74 -3.95 8.84
N ASN A 76 7.87 -4.31 7.90
CA ASN A 76 6.46 -3.94 7.86
C ASN A 76 5.57 -5.16 8.08
N LEU A 77 4.63 -5.05 9.01
CA LEU A 77 3.64 -6.05 9.34
C LEU A 77 2.23 -5.47 9.26
N GLY A 78 1.39 -6.06 8.43
CA GLY A 78 -0.04 -5.73 8.37
C GLY A 78 -0.84 -6.61 9.34
N VAL A 79 -1.66 -5.96 10.15
CA VAL A 79 -2.68 -6.59 11.02
C VAL A 79 -4.03 -6.30 10.42
N THR A 80 -4.85 -7.32 10.21
CA THR A 80 -6.16 -7.19 9.55
C THR A 80 -7.25 -6.67 10.48
N GLU A 81 -7.15 -7.00 11.79
CA GLU A 81 -8.18 -6.71 12.78
C GLU A 81 -7.56 -6.12 14.04
N GLN A 82 -8.08 -4.97 14.48
CA GLN A 82 -7.63 -4.35 15.74
C GLN A 82 -8.10 -5.11 17.01
N ILE A 83 -9.05 -6.03 16.87
CA ILE A 83 -9.63 -6.80 17.99
C ILE A 83 -8.60 -7.70 18.69
N ILE A 84 -7.48 -7.99 18.03
CA ILE A 84 -6.40 -8.78 18.64
C ILE A 84 -5.78 -8.12 19.87
N PHE A 85 -5.91 -6.81 20.01
CA PHE A 85 -5.40 -6.07 21.16
C PHE A 85 -6.37 -6.13 22.33
N PRO A 86 -5.93 -6.59 23.52
CA PRO A 86 -6.81 -6.74 24.69
C PRO A 86 -7.30 -5.41 25.26
N GLU A 87 -6.62 -4.32 24.96
CA GLU A 87 -6.93 -2.97 25.39
C GLU A 87 -8.24 -2.44 24.79
N ILE A 88 -8.65 -3.02 23.67
CA ILE A 88 -9.86 -2.57 22.95
C ILE A 88 -11.10 -3.28 23.48
N ASN A 89 -12.10 -2.50 23.82
CA ASN A 89 -13.42 -3.01 24.14
C ASN A 89 -14.23 -3.23 22.86
N ILE A 90 -14.59 -4.49 22.61
CA ILE A 90 -15.33 -4.91 21.40
C ILE A 90 -16.67 -4.18 21.26
N ASP A 91 -17.36 -3.91 22.39
CA ASP A 91 -18.67 -3.23 22.37
C ASP A 91 -18.61 -1.77 21.91
N LYS A 92 -17.41 -1.15 21.95
CA LYS A 92 -17.20 0.24 21.56
C LYS A 92 -16.67 0.41 20.12
N ILE A 93 -16.44 -0.70 19.43
CA ILE A 93 -15.91 -0.68 18.06
C ILE A 93 -17.05 -0.36 17.08
N ASN A 94 -16.90 0.73 16.34
CA ASN A 94 -17.84 1.06 15.25
C ASN A 94 -17.55 0.28 13.97
N LYS A 95 -16.26 -0.01 13.69
CA LYS A 95 -15.81 -0.67 12.47
C LYS A 95 -14.54 -1.45 12.74
N ILE A 96 -14.48 -2.69 12.22
CA ILE A 96 -13.25 -3.46 12.19
C ILE A 96 -12.30 -2.81 11.18
N SER A 97 -11.10 -2.48 11.63
CA SER A 97 -10.07 -1.82 10.84
C SER A 97 -8.73 -2.49 11.05
N GLY A 98 -7.98 -2.65 9.98
CA GLY A 98 -6.59 -3.09 10.04
C GLY A 98 -5.64 -1.94 10.32
N MET A 99 -4.40 -2.30 10.59
CA MET A 99 -3.29 -1.36 10.76
C MET A 99 -1.98 -1.96 10.27
N ASP A 100 -1.09 -1.08 9.83
CA ASP A 100 0.27 -1.45 9.50
C ASP A 100 1.22 -1.03 10.64
N ILE A 101 2.06 -1.97 11.07
CA ILE A 101 3.07 -1.76 12.10
C ILE A 101 4.44 -1.83 11.41
N THR A 102 5.18 -0.73 11.46
CA THR A 102 6.51 -0.63 10.89
C THR A 102 7.56 -0.61 12.00
N PHE A 103 8.46 -1.57 11.98
CA PHE A 103 9.63 -1.63 12.85
C PHE A 103 10.81 -1.01 12.12
N VAL A 104 11.23 0.15 12.59
CA VAL A 104 12.40 0.86 12.05
C VAL A 104 13.60 0.48 12.89
N THR A 105 14.61 -0.13 12.27
CA THR A 105 15.83 -0.56 12.94
C THR A 105 17.05 0.21 12.46
N SER A 106 18.15 0.11 13.18
CA SER A 106 19.45 0.65 12.77
C SER A 106 20.32 -0.37 12.01
N ALA A 107 19.76 -1.55 11.69
CA ALA A 107 20.46 -2.56 10.92
C ALA A 107 20.71 -2.07 9.48
N ASN A 108 21.85 -2.47 8.92
CA ASN A 108 22.22 -2.10 7.54
C ASN A 108 21.66 -3.08 6.50
N SER A 109 21.27 -4.27 6.94
CA SER A 109 20.77 -5.34 6.07
C SER A 109 19.51 -5.99 6.64
N ASP A 110 18.67 -6.56 5.77
CA ASP A 110 17.46 -7.28 6.17
C ASP A 110 17.76 -8.51 7.01
N THR A 111 18.92 -9.17 6.78
CA THR A 111 19.35 -10.35 7.54
C THR A 111 19.65 -10.00 8.99
N GLU A 112 20.34 -8.89 9.23
CA GLU A 112 20.61 -8.38 10.59
C GLU A 112 19.32 -7.96 11.30
N ALA A 113 18.44 -7.26 10.59
CA ALA A 113 17.14 -6.86 11.12
C ALA A 113 16.27 -8.07 11.47
N MET A 114 16.29 -9.11 10.64
CA MET A 114 15.55 -10.34 10.90
C MET A 114 16.08 -11.06 12.15
N GLN A 115 17.38 -11.14 12.33
CA GLN A 115 17.99 -11.72 13.53
C GLN A 115 17.61 -10.90 14.77
N LEU A 116 17.75 -9.58 14.71
CA LEU A 116 17.38 -8.68 15.80
C LEU A 116 15.90 -8.89 16.21
N LEU A 117 14.98 -8.86 15.26
CA LEU A 117 13.56 -9.02 15.55
C LEU A 117 13.22 -10.44 16.04
N SER A 118 13.94 -11.46 15.58
CA SER A 118 13.81 -12.84 16.07
C SER A 118 14.28 -12.96 17.52
N GLU A 119 15.39 -12.33 17.90
CA GLU A 119 15.89 -12.28 19.28
C GLU A 119 14.95 -11.48 20.22
N LEU A 120 14.29 -10.45 19.69
CA LEU A 120 13.24 -9.71 20.40
C LEU A 120 11.92 -10.50 20.50
N GLY A 121 11.86 -11.72 19.97
CA GLY A 121 10.74 -12.65 20.14
C GLY A 121 9.69 -12.62 19.04
N LEU A 122 9.89 -11.92 17.91
CA LEU A 122 8.97 -12.02 16.78
C LEU A 122 9.02 -13.43 16.15
N PRO A 123 7.89 -14.14 16.11
CA PRO A 123 7.84 -15.50 15.57
C PRO A 123 7.75 -15.47 14.04
N PHE A 124 8.86 -15.44 13.36
CA PHE A 124 8.89 -15.57 11.90
C PHE A 124 8.51 -16.98 11.44
N LYS A 125 7.86 -17.07 10.28
CA LYS A 125 7.62 -18.36 9.63
C LYS A 125 8.94 -19.02 9.34
N LYS A 126 9.11 -20.27 9.78
CA LYS A 126 10.21 -21.10 9.31
C LYS A 126 10.07 -21.18 7.80
N LYS A 127 11.14 -20.85 7.08
CA LYS A 127 11.22 -21.04 5.64
C LYS A 127 10.96 -22.53 5.42
N ASP A 128 9.78 -22.86 4.86
CA ASP A 128 9.59 -24.21 4.34
C ASP A 128 10.71 -24.41 3.33
N GLU A 129 11.70 -25.19 3.71
CA GLU A 129 12.69 -25.73 2.79
C GLU A 129 11.97 -26.73 1.88
N ARG A 130 11.10 -26.22 1.02
CA ARG A 130 10.81 -26.95 -0.20
C ARG A 130 12.13 -26.91 -0.96
N PRO A 131 12.72 -28.08 -1.29
CA PRO A 131 13.90 -28.08 -2.12
C PRO A 131 13.52 -27.29 -3.37
N VAL A 132 14.20 -26.18 -3.57
CA VAL A 132 14.17 -25.44 -4.83
C VAL A 132 14.64 -26.48 -5.83
N ALA A 133 13.71 -27.05 -6.61
CA ALA A 133 14.05 -27.83 -7.77
C ALA A 133 15.01 -26.94 -8.56
N GLU A 134 16.27 -27.35 -8.61
CA GLU A 134 17.32 -26.72 -9.39
C GLU A 134 16.76 -26.50 -10.80
N THR A 135 16.35 -25.29 -11.08
CA THR A 135 16.18 -24.83 -12.46
C THR A 135 17.58 -24.82 -13.03
N LYS A 136 17.98 -25.95 -13.61
CA LYS A 136 19.12 -26.02 -14.50
C LYS A 136 19.01 -24.84 -15.48
N PRO A 137 20.04 -24.04 -15.63
CA PRO A 137 20.08 -23.05 -16.70
C PRO A 137 20.00 -23.82 -18.02
N SER A 138 18.87 -23.75 -18.69
CA SER A 138 18.76 -24.18 -20.08
C SER A 138 19.56 -23.18 -20.90
N ILE A 139 20.80 -23.54 -21.16
CA ILE A 139 21.61 -22.97 -22.24
C ILE A 139 20.85 -23.28 -23.51
N LYS A 140 20.16 -22.30 -24.07
CA LYS A 140 19.71 -22.35 -25.44
C LYS A 140 20.93 -22.10 -26.30
N GLU A 141 21.52 -23.19 -26.75
CA GLU A 141 22.38 -23.20 -27.94
C GLU A 141 21.56 -22.63 -29.10
N THR A 142 22.04 -21.57 -29.64
CA THR A 142 21.68 -21.03 -30.94
C THR A 142 22.27 -21.95 -32.01
N PRO A 143 21.49 -22.55 -32.91
CA PRO A 143 22.09 -23.06 -34.14
C PRO A 143 22.33 -21.90 -35.11
N GLU A 144 23.57 -21.68 -35.39
CA GLU A 144 24.08 -21.03 -36.60
C GLU A 144 23.45 -21.71 -37.82
N VAL A 145 22.77 -20.96 -38.66
CA VAL A 145 22.45 -21.36 -40.03
C VAL A 145 22.88 -20.27 -40.95
N GLU A 146 23.85 -20.66 -41.76
CA GLU A 146 24.46 -19.98 -42.88
C GLU A 146 23.43 -19.49 -43.92
N ALA A 147 23.89 -18.45 -44.57
CA ALA A 147 23.39 -17.70 -45.72
C ALA A 147 22.69 -18.51 -46.83
N ALA A 148 21.61 -17.95 -47.35
CA ALA A 148 21.29 -17.99 -48.74
C ALA A 148 20.53 -16.72 -49.13
N VAL A 149 21.13 -16.00 -50.02
CA VAL A 149 20.68 -14.86 -50.80
C VAL A 149 19.62 -15.35 -51.78
N GLU A 150 18.49 -14.62 -51.96
CA GLU A 150 17.88 -14.32 -53.25
C GLU A 150 16.61 -13.49 -53.11
N GLU A 151 16.70 -12.33 -53.69
CA GLU A 151 15.77 -11.60 -54.58
C GLU A 151 14.40 -11.13 -54.08
N THR A 152 14.31 -9.81 -54.20
CA THR A 152 13.10 -8.98 -54.30
C THR A 152 12.26 -9.33 -55.54
N PRO A 153 10.97 -8.99 -55.56
CA PRO A 153 10.62 -7.79 -56.30
C PRO A 153 9.61 -6.84 -55.65
N GLU A 154 9.77 -5.59 -56.02
CA GLU A 154 8.88 -4.44 -55.97
C GLU A 154 7.49 -4.74 -56.51
N VAL A 155 6.46 -4.16 -55.93
CA VAL A 155 5.32 -3.52 -56.62
C VAL A 155 4.68 -2.55 -55.62
N GLU A 156 4.91 -1.26 -55.85
CA GLU A 156 4.03 -0.17 -56.22
C GLU A 156 2.78 0.09 -55.39
N ALA A 157 2.83 1.27 -54.81
CA ALA A 157 1.88 2.37 -54.61
C ALA A 157 0.38 2.17 -54.95
N THR A 158 -0.44 2.59 -54.01
CA THR A 158 -1.57 3.49 -54.35
C THR A 158 -1.93 4.34 -53.11
N VAL A 159 -1.91 5.63 -53.39
CA VAL A 159 -2.43 6.77 -52.62
C VAL A 159 -3.94 6.84 -52.85
N GLU A 160 -4.72 7.13 -51.83
CA GLU A 160 -6.01 7.84 -51.86
C GLU A 160 -6.40 8.16 -50.42
N GLU A 161 -6.26 9.38 -50.05
CA GLU A 161 -7.21 10.52 -50.09
C GLU A 161 -8.20 10.50 -48.92
N THR A 162 -8.04 11.54 -48.12
CA THR A 162 -8.97 12.10 -47.13
C THR A 162 -10.26 12.63 -47.81
N PRO A 163 -11.35 12.81 -47.08
CA PRO A 163 -11.86 14.17 -47.00
C PRO A 163 -12.15 14.70 -45.58
N GLU A 164 -11.78 15.95 -45.45
CA GLU A 164 -12.30 17.00 -44.58
C GLU A 164 -13.82 17.18 -44.80
N VAL A 165 -14.55 17.41 -43.72
CA VAL A 165 -15.75 18.24 -43.69
C VAL A 165 -15.79 18.89 -42.31
N GLU A 166 -15.38 20.08 -42.19
CA GLU A 166 -15.99 21.39 -42.04
C GLU A 166 -17.16 21.51 -41.04
N ALA A 167 -16.90 22.33 -40.05
CA ALA A 167 -17.64 23.34 -39.34
C ALA A 167 -19.17 23.43 -39.40
N ALA A 168 -19.76 23.55 -38.23
CA ALA A 168 -20.87 24.45 -38.01
C ALA A 168 -20.85 25.01 -36.58
N VAL A 169 -20.66 26.30 -36.53
CA VAL A 169 -20.88 27.27 -35.46
C VAL A 169 -22.38 27.55 -35.39
N GLU A 170 -22.96 27.63 -34.21
CA GLU A 170 -24.13 28.45 -33.86
C GLU A 170 -24.25 28.43 -32.33
N GLU A 171 -23.92 29.49 -31.71
CA GLU A 171 -24.67 30.68 -31.27
C GLU A 171 -25.48 30.44 -29.98
N THR A 172 -25.07 31.19 -28.99
CA THR A 172 -25.82 31.62 -27.78
C THR A 172 -27.04 32.46 -28.15
N PRO A 173 -28.04 32.55 -27.28
CA PRO A 173 -28.32 33.86 -26.63
C PRO A 173 -28.57 33.76 -25.13
N GLU A 174 -27.96 34.62 -24.37
CA GLU A 174 -28.41 35.88 -23.75
C GLU A 174 -29.69 35.81 -22.91
N GLN A 175 -29.44 36.14 -21.63
CA GLN A 175 -30.16 37.04 -20.72
C GLN A 175 -31.64 36.74 -20.37
N GLU A 176 -31.91 36.70 -19.07
CA GLU A 176 -32.68 37.75 -18.43
C GLU A 176 -32.68 37.64 -16.89
N ASP A 177 -32.36 38.76 -16.30
CA ASP A 177 -32.55 39.17 -14.93
C ASP A 177 -33.97 38.95 -14.41
N ILE A 178 -34.13 38.66 -13.12
CA ILE A 178 -35.19 39.25 -12.30
C ILE A 178 -34.68 39.40 -10.86
N GLU A 179 -34.64 40.64 -10.46
CA GLU A 179 -34.48 41.27 -9.19
C GLU A 179 -35.51 40.82 -8.12
N GLU A 180 -35.04 41.06 -6.88
CA GLU A 180 -35.78 41.62 -5.76
C GLU A 180 -36.99 40.91 -5.13
N ASN A 181 -36.84 40.62 -3.87
CA ASN A 181 -37.64 41.16 -2.75
C ASN A 181 -37.18 40.51 -1.44
N ASN A 182 -36.44 41.17 -0.59
CA ASN A 182 -36.79 42.24 0.38
C ASN A 182 -37.82 41.78 1.43
N LYS A 183 -37.35 41.86 2.68
CA LYS A 183 -37.98 42.19 3.95
C LYS A 183 -38.78 41.16 4.76
N GLU A 184 -38.29 41.15 6.01
CA GLU A 184 -39.03 41.18 7.30
C GLU A 184 -39.87 39.93 7.68
N ASP A 185 -39.43 39.21 8.68
CA ASP A 185 -39.70 39.40 10.14
C ASP A 185 -38.72 38.58 10.96
#